data_069e382ac13cce335f115508e242667f
#
_entry.id   069e382ac13cce335f115508e242667f
#
_cell.length_a   1.000
_cell.length_b   1.000
_cell.length_c   1.000
_cell.angle_alpha   90.00
_cell.angle_beta   90.00
_cell.angle_gamma   90.00
#
_symmetry.space_group_name_H-M   'P 1'
#
loop_
_entity.id
_entity.type
_entity.pdbx_description
1 polymer ?
#
loop_
_entity_poly.entity_id
_entity_poly.type
_entity_poly.pdbx_seq_one_letter_code
_entity_poly.pdbx_strand_id
1 'polypeptide(L)'
;IKERFAELRRTGIKTVMITGDNRLTAAAIAAEAGVDDFLAEATPEAKLALIRQYQGEGRLVAMTGDGTNDAPALAQADVAVAMHSGTQAAKEAGNMVDLDSNPTKLLEVVEVGKQLLMTRGALTTFSIANDVAKYFAIIPAMFVVTYPQLNTLNVMGLASPNSAILAAVIFNALIIVALIPIALKGVRYRPLAAAVVLRRNLAIYGLGGIIVPFVGIKLIDLSLAALGLM
;
A
#
# COMPACT_ATOMS: atom_id res chain seq x y z
N ILE A 1 -2.02 -1.08 24.30
CA ILE A 1 -0.73 -0.61 23.72
C ILE A 1 0.10 -1.81 23.30
N LYS A 2 0.34 -2.80 24.16
CA LYS A 2 1.20 -3.97 23.92
C LYS A 2 0.83 -4.77 22.65
N GLU A 3 -0.45 -5.00 22.39
CA GLU A 3 -0.93 -5.67 21.18
C GLU A 3 -0.62 -4.88 19.91
N ARG A 4 -0.76 -3.55 19.96
CA ARG A 4 -0.44 -2.65 18.84
C ARG A 4 1.05 -2.71 18.48
N PHE A 5 1.94 -2.66 19.45
CA PHE A 5 3.38 -2.81 19.19
C PHE A 5 3.73 -4.22 18.66
N ALA A 6 3.03 -5.26 19.12
CA ALA A 6 3.19 -6.60 18.56
C ALA A 6 2.76 -6.68 17.07
N GLU A 7 1.72 -5.95 16.67
CA GLU A 7 1.31 -5.83 15.26
C GLU A 7 2.38 -5.15 14.41
N LEU A 8 2.95 -4.03 14.89
CA LEU A 8 4.06 -3.37 14.20
C LEU A 8 5.24 -4.29 13.99
N ARG A 9 5.63 -5.03 15.02
CA ARG A 9 6.72 -6.00 14.94
C ARG A 9 6.48 -7.05 13.87
N ARG A 10 5.24 -7.56 13.73
CA ARG A 10 4.86 -8.50 12.65
C ARG A 10 5.02 -7.91 11.26
N THR A 11 4.94 -6.59 11.13
CA THR A 11 5.14 -5.89 9.86
C THR A 11 6.60 -5.50 9.60
N GLY A 12 7.53 -5.90 10.49
CA GLY A 12 8.95 -5.60 10.40
C GLY A 12 9.35 -4.21 10.88
N ILE A 13 8.47 -3.53 11.65
CA ILE A 13 8.78 -2.23 12.25
C ILE A 13 9.33 -2.46 13.66
N LYS A 14 10.52 -1.91 13.92
CA LYS A 14 11.12 -1.86 15.26
C LYS A 14 10.59 -0.65 16.00
N THR A 15 10.20 -0.85 17.25
CA THR A 15 9.71 0.20 18.15
C THR A 15 10.73 0.49 19.24
N VAL A 16 11.07 1.76 19.43
CA VAL A 16 12.05 2.21 20.43
C VAL A 16 11.43 3.31 21.28
N MET A 17 11.40 3.10 22.58
CA MET A 17 10.97 4.13 23.54
C MET A 17 12.16 5.02 23.88
N ILE A 18 11.97 6.34 23.83
CA ILE A 18 12.98 7.31 24.20
C ILE A 18 12.43 8.15 25.36
N THR A 19 13.13 8.15 26.49
CA THR A 19 12.68 8.87 27.69
C THR A 19 13.85 9.53 28.41
N GLY A 20 13.56 10.62 29.12
CA GLY A 20 14.50 11.26 30.06
C GLY A 20 14.59 10.56 31.41
N ASP A 21 13.75 9.56 31.68
CA ASP A 21 13.73 8.82 32.93
C ASP A 21 15.00 8.00 33.14
N ASN A 22 15.26 7.64 34.41
CA ASN A 22 16.35 6.72 34.72
C ASN A 22 16.14 5.34 34.12
N ARG A 23 17.24 4.61 33.98
CA ARG A 23 17.27 3.33 33.27
C ARG A 23 16.33 2.27 33.87
N LEU A 24 16.15 2.23 35.18
CA LEU A 24 15.29 1.25 35.84
C LEU A 24 13.82 1.52 35.54
N THR A 25 13.39 2.76 35.63
CA THR A 25 12.03 3.19 35.28
C THR A 25 11.74 2.97 33.79
N ALA A 26 12.68 3.38 32.95
CA ALA A 26 12.57 3.19 31.51
C ALA A 26 12.43 1.70 31.12
N ALA A 27 13.22 0.82 31.72
CA ALA A 27 13.15 -0.62 31.47
C ALA A 27 11.80 -1.22 31.88
N ALA A 28 11.26 -0.81 33.04
CA ALA A 28 9.95 -1.27 33.51
C ALA A 28 8.83 -0.84 32.56
N ILE A 29 8.80 0.44 32.16
CA ILE A 29 7.80 0.98 31.23
C ILE A 29 7.93 0.32 29.85
N ALA A 30 9.14 0.15 29.34
CA ALA A 30 9.39 -0.49 28.06
C ALA A 30 8.88 -1.95 28.02
N ALA A 31 9.12 -2.71 29.10
CA ALA A 31 8.62 -4.07 29.25
C ALA A 31 7.09 -4.14 29.36
N GLU A 32 6.48 -3.21 30.10
CA GLU A 32 5.03 -3.10 30.21
C GLU A 32 4.40 -2.73 28.86
N ALA A 33 4.94 -1.71 28.17
CA ALA A 33 4.48 -1.29 26.85
C ALA A 33 4.73 -2.34 25.77
N GLY A 34 5.78 -3.17 25.90
CA GLY A 34 6.13 -4.20 24.96
C GLY A 34 6.85 -3.68 23.73
N VAL A 35 7.61 -2.59 23.87
CA VAL A 35 8.50 -2.06 22.82
C VAL A 35 9.74 -2.94 22.64
N ASP A 36 10.42 -2.82 21.51
CA ASP A 36 11.57 -3.67 21.16
C ASP A 36 12.86 -3.23 21.85
N ASP A 37 12.98 -1.92 22.12
CA ASP A 37 14.19 -1.31 22.67
C ASP A 37 13.84 -0.01 23.40
N PHE A 38 14.76 0.53 24.18
CA PHE A 38 14.58 1.82 24.82
C PHE A 38 15.90 2.58 24.99
N LEU A 39 15.82 3.90 24.97
CA LEU A 39 16.87 4.83 25.35
C LEU A 39 16.43 5.61 26.59
N ALA A 40 17.12 5.39 27.71
CA ALA A 40 16.88 6.09 28.97
C ALA A 40 17.83 7.29 29.12
N GLU A 41 17.50 8.23 30.01
CA GLU A 41 18.30 9.42 30.29
C GLU A 41 18.66 10.21 29.03
N ALA A 42 17.74 10.21 28.06
CA ALA A 42 17.98 10.73 26.74
C ALA A 42 18.03 12.26 26.71
N THR A 43 19.18 12.82 26.34
CA THR A 43 19.30 14.25 26.01
C THR A 43 18.78 14.51 24.59
N PRO A 44 18.48 15.77 24.23
CA PRO A 44 18.09 16.13 22.86
C PRO A 44 19.11 15.66 21.82
N GLU A 45 20.40 15.77 22.13
CA GLU A 45 21.50 15.34 21.27
C GLU A 45 21.53 13.80 21.10
N ALA A 46 21.29 13.06 22.19
CA ALA A 46 21.22 11.60 22.17
C ALA A 46 20.02 11.12 21.33
N LYS A 47 18.86 11.78 21.42
CA LYS A 47 17.67 11.51 20.57
C LYS A 47 18.00 11.71 19.10
N LEU A 48 18.61 12.84 18.76
CA LEU A 48 19.01 13.17 17.41
C LEU A 48 20.07 12.18 16.85
N ALA A 49 21.06 11.81 17.67
CA ALA A 49 22.09 10.86 17.29
C ALA A 49 21.50 9.47 16.97
N LEU A 50 20.54 9.01 17.78
CA LEU A 50 19.88 7.72 17.57
C LEU A 50 19.10 7.69 16.24
N ILE A 51 18.39 8.78 15.91
CA ILE A 51 17.67 8.87 14.63
C ILE A 51 18.65 8.80 13.46
N ARG A 52 19.73 9.59 13.52
CA ARG A 52 20.77 9.59 12.48
C ARG A 52 21.44 8.24 12.33
N GLN A 53 21.65 7.52 13.43
CA GLN A 53 22.19 6.17 13.39
C GLN A 53 21.28 5.24 12.58
N TYR A 54 19.99 5.18 12.89
CA TYR A 54 19.04 4.33 12.14
C TYR A 54 18.91 4.76 10.68
N GLN A 55 18.91 6.06 10.38
CA GLN A 55 18.92 6.56 9.02
C GLN A 55 20.21 6.16 8.28
N GLY A 56 21.35 6.19 8.94
CA GLY A 56 22.63 5.71 8.41
C GLY A 56 22.65 4.20 8.11
N GLU A 57 21.85 3.42 8.82
CA GLU A 57 21.61 2.01 8.54
C GLU A 57 20.64 1.78 7.36
N GLY A 58 20.17 2.84 6.70
CA GLY A 58 19.20 2.78 5.59
C GLY A 58 17.76 2.57 6.04
N ARG A 59 17.42 2.85 7.29
CA ARG A 59 16.06 2.73 7.82
C ARG A 59 15.34 4.07 7.73
N LEU A 60 14.04 4.01 7.45
CA LEU A 60 13.14 5.15 7.62
C LEU A 60 12.71 5.22 9.09
N VAL A 61 12.80 6.42 9.67
CA VAL A 61 12.52 6.66 11.09
C VAL A 61 11.27 7.52 11.23
N ALA A 62 10.28 6.99 11.93
CA ALA A 62 9.12 7.76 12.40
C ALA A 62 9.32 8.10 13.89
N MET A 63 9.08 9.35 14.25
CA MET A 63 9.17 9.83 15.62
C MET A 63 7.88 10.50 16.05
N THR A 64 7.51 10.30 17.31
CA THR A 64 6.46 11.06 17.98
C THR A 64 7.04 11.74 19.22
N GLY A 65 6.63 12.98 19.49
CA GLY A 65 7.11 13.76 20.63
C GLY A 65 6.22 14.96 20.92
N ASP A 66 6.37 15.54 22.12
CA ASP A 66 5.54 16.66 22.60
C ASP A 66 6.36 17.82 23.16
N GLY A 67 7.63 17.60 23.47
CA GLY A 67 8.49 18.58 24.14
C GLY A 67 9.33 19.44 23.18
N THR A 68 9.74 20.61 23.68
CA THR A 68 10.73 21.46 22.99
C THR A 68 12.06 20.71 22.76
N ASN A 69 12.40 19.82 23.69
CA ASN A 69 13.58 18.97 23.61
C ASN A 69 13.50 17.91 22.50
N ASP A 70 12.30 17.66 21.97
CA ASP A 70 12.08 16.73 20.88
C ASP A 70 12.17 17.39 19.50
N ALA A 71 12.06 18.72 19.43
CA ALA A 71 12.00 19.45 18.18
C ALA A 71 13.19 19.15 17.21
N PRO A 72 14.46 19.11 17.65
CA PRO A 72 15.56 18.75 16.75
C PRO A 72 15.46 17.33 16.21
N ALA A 73 15.01 16.39 17.05
CA ALA A 73 14.84 15.00 16.67
C ALA A 73 13.62 14.80 15.76
N LEU A 74 12.51 15.50 16.03
CA LEU A 74 11.33 15.53 15.15
C LEU A 74 11.69 16.09 13.76
N ALA A 75 12.42 17.21 13.70
CA ALA A 75 12.87 17.79 12.43
C ALA A 75 13.80 16.86 11.61
N GLN A 76 14.55 15.98 12.27
CA GLN A 76 15.45 15.04 11.62
C GLN A 76 14.73 13.78 11.12
N ALA A 77 13.65 13.35 11.80
CA ALA A 77 12.95 12.12 11.45
C ALA A 77 12.29 12.21 10.05
N ASP A 78 12.22 11.08 9.35
CA ASP A 78 11.57 11.00 8.02
C ASP A 78 10.05 11.26 8.14
N VAL A 79 9.46 10.80 9.25
CA VAL A 79 8.07 11.08 9.61
C VAL A 79 8.03 11.56 11.06
N ALA A 80 7.53 12.77 11.29
CA ALA A 80 7.47 13.39 12.60
C ALA A 80 6.03 13.74 12.98
N VAL A 81 5.57 13.22 14.11
CA VAL A 81 4.23 13.47 14.64
C VAL A 81 4.35 14.21 15.97
N ALA A 82 3.94 15.47 16.02
CA ALA A 82 3.84 16.22 17.25
C ALA A 82 2.47 16.01 17.89
N MET A 83 2.43 15.99 19.24
CA MET A 83 1.17 15.94 19.98
C MET A 83 0.46 17.30 19.97
N HIS A 84 -0.87 17.31 19.94
CA HIS A 84 -1.64 18.56 20.07
C HIS A 84 -1.35 19.29 21.38
N SER A 85 -1.19 18.55 22.46
CA SER A 85 -0.77 19.08 23.78
C SER A 85 0.68 19.53 23.82
N GLY A 86 1.48 19.22 22.79
CA GLY A 86 2.89 19.51 22.73
C GLY A 86 3.20 21.00 22.54
N THR A 87 4.47 21.33 22.74
CA THR A 87 4.98 22.70 22.60
C THR A 87 4.88 23.19 21.13
N GLN A 88 4.85 24.50 20.95
CA GLN A 88 4.83 25.10 19.62
C GLN A 88 6.07 24.67 18.79
N ALA A 89 7.24 24.59 19.42
CA ALA A 89 8.46 24.14 18.77
C ALA A 89 8.36 22.70 18.25
N ALA A 90 7.74 21.78 19.01
CA ALA A 90 7.51 20.42 18.56
C ALA A 90 6.54 20.37 17.36
N LYS A 91 5.46 21.18 17.40
CA LYS A 91 4.47 21.25 16.32
C LYS A 91 5.04 21.80 15.01
N GLU A 92 5.92 22.81 15.12
CA GLU A 92 6.60 23.38 13.94
C GLU A 92 7.66 22.45 13.35
N ALA A 93 8.28 21.63 14.19
CA ALA A 93 9.26 20.62 13.74
C ALA A 93 8.61 19.37 13.13
N GLY A 94 7.34 19.08 13.47
CA GLY A 94 6.63 17.89 13.00
C GLY A 94 6.04 18.05 11.60
N ASN A 95 5.98 16.96 10.84
CA ASN A 95 5.25 16.91 9.56
C ASN A 95 3.73 16.82 9.77
N MET A 96 3.31 16.29 10.92
CA MET A 96 1.92 16.05 11.31
C MET A 96 1.69 16.44 12.77
N VAL A 97 0.45 16.76 13.10
CA VAL A 97 0.02 16.99 14.47
C VAL A 97 -1.10 16.01 14.80
N ASP A 98 -0.91 15.21 15.84
CA ASP A 98 -1.95 14.34 16.39
C ASP A 98 -2.87 15.14 17.31
N LEU A 99 -4.12 15.34 16.91
CA LEU A 99 -5.09 16.16 17.62
C LEU A 99 -5.57 15.52 18.93
N ASP A 100 -5.51 14.19 19.03
CA ASP A 100 -5.92 13.44 20.21
C ASP A 100 -4.79 13.32 21.26
N SER A 101 -3.59 13.76 20.92
CA SER A 101 -2.38 13.62 21.75
C SER A 101 -2.14 12.17 22.21
N ASN A 102 -2.40 11.23 21.31
CA ASN A 102 -2.26 9.80 21.59
C ASN A 102 -1.10 9.20 20.77
N PRO A 103 0.03 8.84 21.39
CA PRO A 103 1.19 8.33 20.67
C PRO A 103 0.90 7.04 19.85
N THR A 104 -0.18 6.33 20.17
CA THR A 104 -0.58 5.15 19.40
C THR A 104 -1.20 5.50 18.03
N LYS A 105 -1.57 6.76 17.79
CA LYS A 105 -2.06 7.24 16.49
C LYS A 105 -1.04 7.10 15.36
N LEU A 106 0.24 7.18 15.68
CA LEU A 106 1.30 6.89 14.72
C LEU A 106 1.11 5.50 14.06
N LEU A 107 0.61 4.53 14.83
CA LEU A 107 0.30 3.18 14.32
C LEU A 107 -0.81 3.23 13.26
N GLU A 108 -1.87 4.00 13.50
CA GLU A 108 -2.97 4.16 12.55
C GLU A 108 -2.48 4.84 11.26
N VAL A 109 -1.60 5.85 11.38
CA VAL A 109 -0.97 6.50 10.23
C VAL A 109 -0.16 5.51 9.41
N VAL A 110 0.63 4.65 10.06
CA VAL A 110 1.41 3.60 9.38
C VAL A 110 0.49 2.57 8.71
N GLU A 111 -0.58 2.16 9.37
CA GLU A 111 -1.57 1.22 8.81
C GLU A 111 -2.26 1.80 7.57
N VAL A 112 -2.73 3.04 7.66
CA VAL A 112 -3.36 3.75 6.53
C VAL A 112 -2.37 3.93 5.39
N GLY A 113 -1.13 4.33 5.67
CA GLY A 113 -0.08 4.46 4.66
C GLY A 113 0.21 3.13 3.96
N LYS A 114 0.35 2.04 4.71
CA LYS A 114 0.53 0.68 4.16
C LYS A 114 -0.70 0.24 3.35
N GLN A 115 -1.91 0.51 3.82
CA GLN A 115 -3.13 0.20 3.09
C GLN A 115 -3.19 0.92 1.74
N LEU A 116 -2.83 2.20 1.70
CA LEU A 116 -2.75 2.98 0.45
C LEU A 116 -1.74 2.40 -0.53
N LEU A 117 -0.54 2.07 -0.06
CA LEU A 117 0.50 1.45 -0.89
C LEU A 117 0.06 0.08 -1.42
N MET A 118 -0.58 -0.75 -0.57
CA MET A 118 -1.11 -2.05 -0.97
C MET A 118 -2.23 -1.91 -2.00
N THR A 119 -3.13 -0.95 -1.83
CA THR A 119 -4.21 -0.66 -2.76
C THR A 119 -3.67 -0.22 -4.11
N ARG A 120 -2.72 0.72 -4.11
CA ARG A 120 -2.06 1.17 -5.34
C ARG A 120 -1.35 0.02 -6.04
N GLY A 121 -0.59 -0.81 -5.32
CA GLY A 121 0.08 -1.98 -5.87
C GLY A 121 -0.89 -3.01 -6.45
N ALA A 122 -2.00 -3.28 -5.77
CA ALA A 122 -3.03 -4.20 -6.25
C ALA A 122 -3.70 -3.71 -7.54
N LEU A 123 -4.10 -2.43 -7.58
CA LEU A 123 -4.74 -1.83 -8.76
C LEU A 123 -3.78 -1.74 -9.94
N THR A 124 -2.51 -1.37 -9.70
CA THR A 124 -1.48 -1.33 -10.76
C THR A 124 -1.23 -2.73 -11.32
N THR A 125 -1.11 -3.75 -10.46
CA THR A 125 -0.92 -5.15 -10.90
C THR A 125 -2.10 -5.62 -11.74
N PHE A 126 -3.33 -5.34 -11.31
CA PHE A 126 -4.53 -5.67 -12.06
C PHE A 126 -4.57 -4.94 -13.42
N SER A 127 -4.28 -3.64 -13.44
CA SER A 127 -4.30 -2.82 -14.66
C SER A 127 -3.31 -3.34 -15.70
N ILE A 128 -2.05 -3.59 -15.30
CA ILE A 128 -1.03 -4.14 -16.22
C ILE A 128 -1.46 -5.51 -16.75
N ALA A 129 -1.92 -6.40 -15.89
CA ALA A 129 -2.36 -7.73 -16.29
C ALA A 129 -3.57 -7.67 -17.25
N ASN A 130 -4.53 -6.79 -16.98
CA ASN A 130 -5.70 -6.53 -17.80
C ASN A 130 -5.33 -5.96 -19.17
N ASP A 131 -4.36 -5.05 -19.24
CA ASP A 131 -3.92 -4.49 -20.53
C ASP A 131 -3.18 -5.52 -21.36
N VAL A 132 -2.30 -6.31 -20.75
CA VAL A 132 -1.64 -7.43 -21.44
C VAL A 132 -2.68 -8.43 -21.97
N ALA A 133 -3.67 -8.81 -21.17
CA ALA A 133 -4.73 -9.73 -21.58
C ALA A 133 -5.53 -9.20 -22.78
N LYS A 134 -5.84 -7.91 -22.82
CA LYS A 134 -6.53 -7.28 -23.96
C LYS A 134 -5.73 -7.34 -25.25
N TYR A 135 -4.41 -7.17 -25.19
CA TYR A 135 -3.58 -7.31 -26.40
C TYR A 135 -3.66 -8.72 -26.96
N PHE A 136 -3.63 -9.76 -26.14
CA PHE A 136 -3.82 -11.14 -26.58
C PHE A 136 -5.23 -11.43 -27.11
N ALA A 137 -6.24 -10.66 -26.69
CA ALA A 137 -7.59 -10.76 -27.20
C ALA A 137 -7.75 -10.07 -28.57
N ILE A 138 -7.28 -8.83 -28.67
CA ILE A 138 -7.56 -7.95 -29.82
C ILE A 138 -6.62 -8.23 -31.01
N ILE A 139 -5.32 -8.36 -30.77
CA ILE A 139 -4.32 -8.48 -31.85
C ILE A 139 -4.56 -9.72 -32.73
N PRO A 140 -4.77 -10.94 -32.18
CA PRO A 140 -5.07 -12.09 -33.03
C PRO A 140 -6.34 -11.91 -33.83
N ALA A 141 -7.41 -11.39 -33.20
CA ALA A 141 -8.69 -11.17 -33.89
C ALA A 141 -8.59 -10.16 -35.04
N MET A 142 -7.80 -9.11 -34.90
CA MET A 142 -7.64 -8.06 -35.91
C MET A 142 -6.79 -8.51 -37.09
N PHE A 143 -5.74 -9.30 -36.85
CA PHE A 143 -4.72 -9.59 -37.84
C PHE A 143 -4.78 -11.00 -38.41
N VAL A 144 -5.70 -11.86 -37.95
CA VAL A 144 -5.83 -13.25 -38.41
C VAL A 144 -6.08 -13.36 -39.91
N VAL A 145 -6.76 -12.39 -40.53
CA VAL A 145 -7.02 -12.38 -41.99
C VAL A 145 -5.72 -12.15 -42.76
N THR A 146 -4.85 -11.28 -42.29
CA THR A 146 -3.57 -10.97 -42.96
C THR A 146 -2.48 -11.96 -42.58
N TYR A 147 -2.51 -12.44 -41.33
CA TYR A 147 -1.52 -13.38 -40.78
C TYR A 147 -2.23 -14.59 -40.16
N PRO A 148 -2.59 -15.62 -40.97
CA PRO A 148 -3.35 -16.77 -40.48
C PRO A 148 -2.70 -17.53 -39.32
N GLN A 149 -1.37 -17.43 -39.17
CA GLN A 149 -0.62 -18.05 -38.07
C GLN A 149 -1.06 -17.51 -36.70
N LEU A 150 -1.58 -16.27 -36.63
CA LEU A 150 -2.08 -15.66 -35.39
C LEU A 150 -3.35 -16.32 -34.88
N ASN A 151 -4.01 -17.17 -35.69
CA ASN A 151 -5.18 -17.92 -35.23
C ASN A 151 -4.87 -18.85 -34.05
N THR A 152 -3.64 -19.33 -33.95
CA THR A 152 -3.19 -20.13 -32.78
C THR A 152 -3.23 -19.35 -31.47
N LEU A 153 -3.16 -18.02 -31.52
CA LEU A 153 -3.25 -17.12 -30.38
C LEU A 153 -4.67 -16.59 -30.13
N ASN A 154 -5.61 -16.88 -31.05
CA ASN A 154 -7.01 -16.48 -30.91
C ASN A 154 -7.76 -17.40 -29.92
N VAL A 155 -7.29 -17.43 -28.70
CA VAL A 155 -7.84 -18.29 -27.62
C VAL A 155 -9.32 -17.97 -27.35
N MET A 156 -9.74 -16.73 -27.56
CA MET A 156 -11.10 -16.28 -27.25
C MET A 156 -12.10 -16.62 -28.36
N GLY A 157 -11.66 -16.83 -29.60
CA GLY A 157 -12.51 -17.09 -30.74
C GLY A 157 -13.63 -16.05 -30.87
N LEU A 158 -13.24 -14.77 -30.97
CA LEU A 158 -14.19 -13.66 -31.09
C LEU A 158 -14.87 -13.67 -32.48
N ALA A 159 -16.11 -13.22 -32.56
CA ALA A 159 -16.96 -13.36 -33.75
C ALA A 159 -16.40 -12.62 -34.97
N SER A 160 -15.82 -11.44 -34.80
CA SER A 160 -15.21 -10.62 -35.84
C SER A 160 -14.17 -9.64 -35.28
N PRO A 161 -13.29 -9.03 -36.08
CA PRO A 161 -12.39 -7.97 -35.65
C PRO A 161 -13.12 -6.78 -35.02
N ASN A 162 -14.25 -6.37 -35.62
CA ASN A 162 -15.06 -5.26 -35.12
C ASN A 162 -15.69 -5.60 -33.76
N SER A 163 -16.20 -6.83 -33.60
CA SER A 163 -16.71 -7.36 -32.34
C SER A 163 -15.66 -7.35 -31.25
N ALA A 164 -14.45 -7.80 -31.56
CA ALA A 164 -13.33 -7.83 -30.63
C ALA A 164 -12.99 -6.44 -30.09
N ILE A 165 -12.93 -5.43 -30.97
CA ILE A 165 -12.63 -4.06 -30.58
C ILE A 165 -13.77 -3.50 -29.73
N LEU A 166 -15.02 -3.63 -30.19
CA LEU A 166 -16.20 -3.08 -29.48
C LEU A 166 -16.37 -3.74 -28.11
N ALA A 167 -16.27 -5.07 -28.02
CA ALA A 167 -16.35 -5.79 -26.75
C ALA A 167 -15.24 -5.39 -25.79
N ALA A 168 -14.02 -5.18 -26.28
CA ALA A 168 -12.90 -4.73 -25.43
C ALA A 168 -13.10 -3.29 -24.92
N VAL A 169 -13.63 -2.38 -25.74
CA VAL A 169 -13.94 -1.00 -25.35
C VAL A 169 -15.04 -0.97 -24.29
N ILE A 170 -16.15 -1.69 -24.50
CA ILE A 170 -17.23 -1.80 -23.55
C ILE A 170 -16.72 -2.40 -22.23
N PHE A 171 -15.98 -3.50 -22.31
CA PHE A 171 -15.37 -4.12 -21.12
C PHE A 171 -14.50 -3.12 -20.36
N ASN A 172 -13.66 -2.34 -21.07
CA ASN A 172 -12.78 -1.36 -20.43
C ASN A 172 -13.58 -0.27 -19.67
N ALA A 173 -14.67 0.20 -20.24
CA ALA A 173 -15.55 1.16 -19.55
C ALA A 173 -16.18 0.53 -18.28
N LEU A 174 -16.65 -0.69 -18.36
CA LEU A 174 -17.29 -1.39 -17.23
C LEU A 174 -16.29 -1.69 -16.11
N ILE A 175 -15.07 -2.16 -16.46
CA ILE A 175 -14.08 -2.52 -15.45
C ILE A 175 -13.53 -1.30 -14.70
N ILE A 176 -13.40 -0.15 -15.36
CA ILE A 176 -13.02 1.10 -14.70
C ILE A 176 -14.05 1.46 -13.62
N VAL A 177 -15.35 1.43 -13.98
CA VAL A 177 -16.42 1.70 -13.00
C VAL A 177 -16.41 0.69 -11.86
N ALA A 178 -16.18 -0.59 -12.14
CA ALA A 178 -16.11 -1.64 -11.13
C ALA A 178 -14.89 -1.51 -10.19
N LEU A 179 -13.78 -0.92 -10.66
CA LEU A 179 -12.57 -0.72 -9.85
C LEU A 179 -12.66 0.52 -8.94
N ILE A 180 -13.52 1.50 -9.24
CA ILE A 180 -13.69 2.71 -8.41
C ILE A 180 -13.98 2.39 -6.94
N PRO A 181 -14.93 1.50 -6.58
CA PRO A 181 -15.17 1.16 -5.18
C PRO A 181 -13.96 0.55 -4.47
N ILE A 182 -13.14 -0.23 -5.19
CA ILE A 182 -11.92 -0.83 -4.65
C ILE A 182 -10.85 0.26 -4.43
N ALA A 183 -10.75 1.21 -5.34
CA ALA A 183 -9.82 2.35 -5.21
C ALA A 183 -10.19 3.24 -4.02
N LEU A 184 -11.49 3.51 -3.82
CA LEU A 184 -11.98 4.39 -2.75
C LEU A 184 -11.95 3.72 -1.36
N LYS A 185 -12.38 2.46 -1.25
CA LYS A 185 -12.39 1.72 0.03
C LYS A 185 -11.01 1.19 0.42
N GLY A 186 -10.12 1.05 -0.53
CA GLY A 186 -8.84 0.40 -0.37
C GLY A 186 -8.94 -1.13 -0.22
N VAL A 187 -7.81 -1.79 -0.44
CA VAL A 187 -7.64 -3.21 -0.16
C VAL A 187 -7.48 -3.39 1.34
N ARG A 188 -8.17 -4.36 1.92
CA ARG A 188 -8.12 -4.61 3.37
C ARG A 188 -6.68 -4.84 3.83
N TYR A 189 -6.22 -3.99 4.73
CA TYR A 189 -4.92 -4.15 5.37
C TYR A 189 -4.86 -5.44 6.19
N ARG A 190 -3.74 -6.14 6.09
CA ARG A 190 -3.39 -7.27 6.94
C ARG A 190 -1.93 -7.11 7.35
N PRO A 191 -1.59 -7.22 8.62
CA PRO A 191 -0.21 -7.10 9.11
C PRO A 191 0.59 -8.36 8.71
N LEU A 192 1.08 -8.37 7.47
CA LEU A 192 1.88 -9.45 6.89
C LEU A 192 3.21 -8.88 6.37
N ALA A 193 4.22 -9.74 6.28
CA ALA A 193 5.50 -9.38 5.67
C ALA A 193 5.31 -8.98 4.19
N ALA A 194 6.10 -8.00 3.72
CA ALA A 194 5.99 -7.42 2.37
C ALA A 194 6.00 -8.47 1.25
N ALA A 195 6.86 -9.51 1.36
CA ALA A 195 6.94 -10.59 0.37
C ALA A 195 5.64 -11.41 0.28
N VAL A 196 4.96 -11.65 1.41
CA VAL A 196 3.67 -12.37 1.46
C VAL A 196 2.57 -11.54 0.81
N VAL A 197 2.54 -10.23 1.11
CA VAL A 197 1.61 -9.28 0.50
C VAL A 197 1.79 -9.21 -1.00
N LEU A 198 3.03 -9.09 -1.47
CA LEU A 198 3.35 -9.05 -2.91
C LEU A 198 2.88 -10.33 -3.62
N ARG A 199 3.25 -11.51 -3.09
CA ARG A 199 2.83 -12.80 -3.66
C ARG A 199 1.32 -12.95 -3.73
N ARG A 200 0.60 -12.51 -2.69
CA ARG A 200 -0.86 -12.53 -2.66
C ARG A 200 -1.46 -11.55 -3.68
N ASN A 201 -0.92 -10.34 -3.79
CA ASN A 201 -1.38 -9.37 -4.77
C ASN A 201 -1.18 -9.88 -6.20
N LEU A 202 -0.02 -10.47 -6.49
CA LEU A 202 0.23 -11.09 -7.79
C LEU A 202 -0.74 -12.25 -8.08
N ALA A 203 -1.03 -13.09 -7.08
CA ALA A 203 -1.96 -14.20 -7.25
C ALA A 203 -3.41 -13.73 -7.46
N ILE A 204 -3.90 -12.75 -6.69
CA ILE A 204 -5.29 -12.30 -6.77
C ILE A 204 -5.49 -11.33 -7.95
N TYR A 205 -4.69 -10.26 -7.98
CA TYR A 205 -4.88 -9.16 -8.94
C TYR A 205 -4.17 -9.41 -10.27
N GLY A 206 -3.04 -10.14 -10.28
CA GLY A 206 -2.36 -10.55 -11.50
C GLY A 206 -3.17 -11.59 -12.26
N LEU A 207 -3.51 -12.72 -11.65
CA LEU A 207 -4.35 -13.75 -12.28
C LEU A 207 -5.76 -13.23 -12.55
N GLY A 208 -6.36 -12.48 -11.62
CA GLY A 208 -7.67 -11.85 -11.84
C GLY A 208 -7.63 -10.87 -13.01
N GLY A 209 -6.57 -10.05 -13.13
CA GLY A 209 -6.36 -9.11 -14.23
C GLY A 209 -6.19 -9.81 -15.59
N ILE A 210 -5.74 -11.06 -15.62
CA ILE A 210 -5.70 -11.88 -16.86
C ILE A 210 -7.06 -12.52 -17.13
N ILE A 211 -7.65 -13.20 -16.15
CA ILE A 211 -8.86 -14.02 -16.36
C ILE A 211 -10.09 -13.15 -16.62
N VAL A 212 -10.28 -12.09 -15.85
CA VAL A 212 -11.49 -11.24 -15.93
C VAL A 212 -11.69 -10.62 -17.31
N PRO A 213 -10.67 -10.06 -17.99
CA PRO A 213 -10.81 -9.56 -19.35
C PRO A 213 -11.19 -10.66 -20.36
N PHE A 214 -10.56 -11.84 -20.28
CA PHE A 214 -10.88 -12.95 -21.19
C PHE A 214 -12.35 -13.34 -21.07
N VAL A 215 -12.84 -13.53 -19.85
CA VAL A 215 -14.24 -13.87 -19.60
C VAL A 215 -15.16 -12.72 -19.96
N GLY A 216 -14.85 -11.50 -19.50
CA GLY A 216 -15.70 -10.34 -19.69
C GLY A 216 -15.86 -9.92 -21.15
N ILE A 217 -14.76 -9.87 -21.90
CA ILE A 217 -14.77 -9.53 -23.33
C ILE A 217 -15.55 -10.62 -24.11
N LYS A 218 -15.33 -11.91 -23.80
CA LYS A 218 -16.07 -12.98 -24.46
C LYS A 218 -17.57 -12.93 -24.19
N LEU A 219 -17.98 -12.65 -22.97
CA LEU A 219 -19.40 -12.49 -22.63
C LEU A 219 -20.03 -11.32 -23.37
N ILE A 220 -19.32 -10.20 -23.50
CA ILE A 220 -19.82 -9.03 -24.23
C ILE A 220 -19.90 -9.36 -25.72
N ASP A 221 -18.90 -10.01 -26.32
CA ASP A 221 -18.89 -10.48 -27.72
C ASP A 221 -20.10 -11.37 -28.02
N LEU A 222 -20.35 -12.36 -27.18
CA LEU A 222 -21.54 -13.23 -27.31
C LEU A 222 -22.85 -12.45 -27.20
N SER A 223 -22.92 -11.46 -26.30
CA SER A 223 -24.09 -10.63 -26.13
C SER A 223 -24.36 -9.76 -27.36
N LEU A 224 -23.33 -9.17 -27.95
CA LEU A 224 -23.42 -8.37 -29.17
C LEU A 224 -23.85 -9.23 -30.35
N ALA A 225 -23.31 -10.43 -30.48
CA ALA A 225 -23.73 -11.38 -31.51
C ALA A 225 -25.19 -11.81 -31.36
N ALA A 226 -25.66 -12.10 -30.13
CA ALA A 226 -27.03 -12.46 -29.86
C ALA A 226 -28.05 -11.34 -30.17
N LEU A 227 -27.60 -10.09 -30.03
CA LEU A 227 -28.43 -8.89 -30.35
C LEU A 227 -28.43 -8.53 -31.85
N GLY A 228 -27.65 -9.26 -32.66
CA GLY A 228 -27.56 -8.98 -34.10
C GLY A 228 -26.85 -7.65 -34.44
N LEU A 229 -26.00 -7.17 -33.50
CA LEU A 229 -25.25 -5.92 -33.66
C LEU A 229 -23.89 -6.11 -34.37
N MET A 230 -23.66 -7.31 -34.90
CA MET A 230 -22.41 -7.73 -35.56
C MET A 230 -22.69 -8.42 -36.90
#